data_729e70c8155feb1f465c68d244a42a17
#
_entry.id   729e70c8155feb1f465c68d244a42a17
#
_cell.length_a   1.000
_cell.length_b   1.000
_cell.length_c   1.000
_cell.angle_alpha   90.00
_cell.angle_beta   90.00
_cell.angle_gamma   90.00
#
_symmetry.space_group_name_H-M   'P 1'
#
loop_
_entity.id
_entity.type
_entity.pdbx_description
1 polymer ?
#
loop_
_entity_poly.entity_id
_entity_poly.type
_entity_poly.pdbx_seq_one_letter_code
_entity_poly.pdbx_strand_id
1 'polypeptide(L)'
;VTIPAGWALSRKNMPGKKFLMMYFIIPMFFGGGLIPFYNVMSNLGLINTIWAIVLPSILSVWNLFMTKTFFESSVPNGLIEAAKIDGAGHFRTFTSVVLPLAKAILAVMALYYAVGQWNSYFNAMIFLQDESMYPLQLVLKEILIASESTVGGSGETILQQYRLANQLKYVSVIVSSLPVLMLYPFV
;
A
#
# COMPACT_ATOMS: atom_id res chain seq x y z
N VAL A 1 9.56 -5.53 -4.31
CA VAL A 1 8.94 -6.79 -4.75
C VAL A 1 8.15 -6.58 -6.05
N THR A 2 7.22 -5.64 -6.11
CA THR A 2 6.29 -5.42 -7.24
C THR A 2 6.99 -5.16 -8.57
N ILE A 3 7.99 -4.28 -8.62
CA ILE A 3 8.69 -3.90 -9.86
C ILE A 3 9.43 -5.08 -10.51
N PRO A 4 10.33 -5.81 -9.81
CA PRO A 4 10.99 -6.96 -10.41
C PRO A 4 10.01 -8.09 -10.75
N ALA A 5 8.98 -8.32 -9.94
CA ALA A 5 7.95 -9.31 -10.23
C ALA A 5 7.12 -8.95 -11.48
N GLY A 6 6.70 -7.68 -11.60
CA GLY A 6 6.01 -7.18 -12.78
C GLY A 6 6.85 -7.29 -14.05
N TRP A 7 8.16 -6.96 -13.95
CA TRP A 7 9.11 -7.16 -15.05
C TRP A 7 9.21 -8.63 -15.45
N ALA A 8 9.42 -9.55 -14.50
CA ALA A 8 9.51 -10.97 -14.80
C ALA A 8 8.24 -11.49 -15.49
N LEU A 9 7.05 -11.14 -14.95
CA LEU A 9 5.75 -11.54 -15.52
C LEU A 9 5.45 -10.88 -16.88
N SER A 10 6.11 -9.78 -17.22
CA SER A 10 5.96 -9.14 -18.53
C SER A 10 6.65 -9.93 -19.66
N ARG A 11 7.62 -10.79 -19.33
CA ARG A 11 8.38 -11.54 -20.34
C ARG A 11 7.57 -12.66 -20.97
N LYS A 12 7.62 -12.75 -22.31
CA LYS A 12 6.90 -13.79 -23.06
C LYS A 12 7.43 -15.19 -22.76
N ASN A 13 8.73 -15.32 -22.56
CA ASN A 13 9.43 -16.59 -22.39
C ASN A 13 9.61 -17.01 -20.92
N MET A 14 8.85 -16.42 -19.98
CA MET A 14 8.93 -16.80 -18.57
C MET A 14 8.27 -18.17 -18.37
N PRO A 15 9.01 -19.19 -17.88
CA PRO A 15 8.43 -20.49 -17.56
C PRO A 15 7.42 -20.35 -16.42
N GLY A 16 6.29 -21.06 -16.51
CA GLY A 16 5.27 -21.02 -15.46
C GLY A 16 4.46 -19.71 -15.37
N LYS A 17 4.61 -18.77 -16.30
CA LYS A 17 3.89 -17.48 -16.30
C LYS A 17 2.39 -17.65 -16.08
N LYS A 18 1.73 -18.57 -16.79
CA LYS A 18 0.28 -18.80 -16.65
C LYS A 18 -0.10 -19.28 -15.26
N PHE A 19 0.67 -20.17 -14.67
CA PHE A 19 0.44 -20.66 -13.30
C PHE A 19 0.59 -19.55 -12.27
N LEU A 20 1.68 -18.75 -12.34
CA LEU A 20 1.89 -17.63 -11.44
C LEU A 20 0.80 -16.55 -11.59
N MET A 21 0.36 -16.27 -12.81
CA MET A 21 -0.74 -15.35 -13.06
C MET A 21 -2.03 -15.82 -12.38
N MET A 22 -2.40 -17.12 -12.54
CA MET A 22 -3.54 -17.71 -11.86
C MET A 22 -3.40 -17.63 -10.34
N TYR A 23 -2.22 -17.96 -9.80
CA TYR A 23 -1.92 -17.90 -8.38
C TYR A 23 -2.15 -16.50 -7.78
N PHE A 24 -1.80 -15.44 -8.50
CA PHE A 24 -2.08 -14.06 -8.04
C PHE A 24 -3.53 -13.63 -8.27
N ILE A 25 -4.19 -14.10 -9.34
CA ILE A 25 -5.56 -13.70 -9.65
C ILE A 25 -6.57 -14.34 -8.68
N ILE A 26 -6.41 -15.61 -8.33
CA ILE A 26 -7.37 -16.31 -7.48
C ILE A 26 -7.62 -15.60 -6.14
N PRO A 27 -6.60 -15.22 -5.35
CA PRO A 27 -6.81 -14.50 -4.10
C PRO A 27 -7.45 -13.11 -4.26
N MET A 28 -7.38 -12.51 -5.44
CA MET A 28 -8.02 -11.23 -5.72
C MET A 28 -9.55 -11.34 -5.72
N PHE A 29 -10.09 -12.48 -6.15
CA PHE A 29 -11.53 -12.73 -6.21
C PHE A 29 -12.05 -13.52 -5.00
N PHE A 30 -11.21 -14.32 -4.37
CA PHE A 30 -11.56 -15.19 -3.24
C PHE A 30 -10.79 -14.77 -1.98
N GLY A 31 -11.35 -13.84 -1.22
CA GLY A 31 -10.80 -13.46 0.09
C GLY A 31 -11.22 -14.45 1.18
N GLY A 32 -10.30 -14.82 2.06
CA GLY A 32 -10.59 -15.69 3.21
C GLY A 32 -11.36 -15.01 4.35
N GLY A 33 -11.52 -13.69 4.29
CA GLY A 33 -12.15 -12.90 5.35
C GLY A 33 -11.19 -12.52 6.49
N LEU A 34 -11.70 -11.69 7.40
CA LEU A 34 -10.90 -11.09 8.48
C LEU A 34 -10.44 -12.12 9.53
N ILE A 35 -11.32 -13.04 9.94
CA ILE A 35 -11.04 -14.01 11.01
C ILE A 35 -9.91 -14.96 10.62
N PRO A 36 -9.95 -15.66 9.46
CA PRO A 36 -8.84 -16.47 8.99
C PRO A 36 -7.54 -15.68 8.83
N PHE A 37 -7.62 -14.44 8.36
CA PHE A 37 -6.46 -13.58 8.21
C PHE A 37 -5.83 -13.25 9.58
N TYR A 38 -6.65 -12.88 10.58
CA TYR A 38 -6.18 -12.66 11.95
C TYR A 38 -5.50 -13.89 12.53
N ASN A 39 -6.09 -15.09 12.35
CA ASN A 39 -5.51 -16.34 12.82
C ASN A 39 -4.14 -16.63 12.21
N VAL A 40 -3.96 -16.35 10.91
CA VAL A 40 -2.66 -16.50 10.24
C VAL A 40 -1.64 -15.53 10.85
N MET A 41 -2.02 -14.26 11.04
CA MET A 41 -1.13 -13.24 11.64
C MET A 41 -0.75 -13.60 13.07
N SER A 42 -1.70 -14.13 13.85
CA SER A 42 -1.47 -14.61 15.22
C SER A 42 -0.53 -15.81 15.27
N ASN A 43 -0.76 -16.82 14.42
CA ASN A 43 0.08 -18.01 14.36
C ASN A 43 1.52 -17.72 13.90
N LEU A 44 1.71 -16.67 13.10
CA LEU A 44 3.03 -16.19 12.70
C LEU A 44 3.72 -15.31 13.75
N GLY A 45 3.05 -15.02 14.89
CA GLY A 45 3.58 -14.17 15.94
C GLY A 45 3.74 -12.70 15.54
N LEU A 46 2.96 -12.24 14.57
CA LEU A 46 3.06 -10.89 14.01
C LEU A 46 2.16 -9.87 14.74
N ILE A 47 1.24 -10.32 15.59
CA ILE A 47 0.36 -9.45 16.39
C ILE A 47 1.22 -8.52 17.25
N ASN A 48 0.81 -7.28 17.36
CA ASN A 48 1.50 -6.21 18.09
C ASN A 48 2.94 -5.95 17.57
N THR A 49 3.15 -6.08 16.27
CA THR A 49 4.40 -5.71 15.61
C THR A 49 4.12 -4.84 14.38
N ILE A 50 5.09 -3.99 13.99
CA ILE A 50 4.97 -3.17 12.76
C ILE A 50 4.84 -4.04 11.50
N TRP A 51 5.35 -5.28 11.55
CA TRP A 51 5.27 -6.23 10.44
C TRP A 51 3.86 -6.69 10.15
N ALA A 52 2.94 -6.62 11.12
CA ALA A 52 1.53 -6.91 10.92
C ALA A 52 0.86 -5.95 9.90
N ILE A 53 1.37 -4.73 9.79
CA ILE A 53 0.88 -3.73 8.85
C ILE A 53 1.64 -3.81 7.51
N VAL A 54 2.96 -4.01 7.59
CA VAL A 54 3.84 -3.95 6.41
C VAL A 54 3.72 -5.20 5.53
N LEU A 55 3.75 -6.40 6.13
CA LEU A 55 3.77 -7.66 5.36
C LEU A 55 2.56 -7.85 4.45
N PRO A 56 1.32 -7.63 4.89
CA PRO A 56 0.16 -7.79 4.03
C PRO A 56 0.12 -6.81 2.85
N SER A 57 0.73 -5.64 3.02
CA SER A 57 0.77 -4.59 2.00
C SER A 57 2.01 -4.61 1.10
N ILE A 58 2.96 -5.53 1.32
CA ILE A 58 4.20 -5.65 0.52
C ILE A 58 3.92 -5.88 -0.97
N LEU A 59 2.86 -6.62 -1.29
CA LEU A 59 2.47 -6.94 -2.65
C LEU A 59 0.97 -6.72 -2.86
N SER A 60 0.63 -5.72 -3.65
CA SER A 60 -0.70 -5.55 -4.21
C SER A 60 -0.76 -6.22 -5.58
N VAL A 61 -1.69 -7.14 -5.76
CA VAL A 61 -1.89 -7.84 -7.05
C VAL A 61 -2.26 -6.83 -8.14
N TRP A 62 -3.08 -5.83 -7.82
CA TRP A 62 -3.42 -4.76 -8.74
C TRP A 62 -2.18 -3.99 -9.22
N ASN A 63 -1.33 -3.56 -8.30
CA ASN A 63 -0.09 -2.86 -8.62
C ASN A 63 0.87 -3.75 -9.43
N LEU A 64 0.90 -5.04 -9.16
CA LEU A 64 1.68 -6.01 -9.92
C LEU A 64 1.23 -6.08 -11.37
N PHE A 65 -0.08 -6.14 -11.62
CA PHE A 65 -0.63 -6.16 -12.98
C PHE A 65 -0.43 -4.85 -13.72
N MET A 66 -0.60 -3.71 -13.06
CA MET A 66 -0.29 -2.40 -13.64
C MET A 66 1.18 -2.33 -14.08
N THR A 67 2.08 -2.74 -13.19
CA THR A 67 3.53 -2.76 -13.47
C THR A 67 3.86 -3.72 -14.63
N LYS A 68 3.26 -4.91 -14.64
CA LYS A 68 3.42 -5.89 -15.73
C LYS A 68 2.98 -5.28 -17.07
N THR A 69 1.78 -4.69 -17.12
CA THR A 69 1.22 -4.10 -18.34
C THR A 69 2.07 -2.93 -18.85
N PHE A 70 2.55 -2.09 -17.93
CA PHE A 70 3.49 -1.02 -18.29
C PHE A 70 4.75 -1.58 -18.95
N PHE A 71 5.37 -2.62 -18.40
CA PHE A 71 6.56 -3.20 -19.01
C PHE A 71 6.29 -3.89 -20.34
N GLU A 72 5.11 -4.46 -20.55
CA GLU A 72 4.72 -5.06 -21.82
C GLU A 72 4.56 -4.01 -22.92
N SER A 73 4.07 -2.80 -22.59
CA SER A 73 3.83 -1.73 -23.56
C SER A 73 5.03 -0.79 -23.74
N SER A 74 5.78 -0.49 -22.67
CA SER A 74 6.79 0.58 -22.66
C SER A 74 8.22 0.10 -22.91
N VAL A 75 8.49 -1.21 -22.80
CA VAL A 75 9.84 -1.76 -23.00
C VAL A 75 9.88 -2.64 -24.24
N PRO A 76 10.36 -2.11 -25.41
CA PRO A 76 10.47 -2.87 -26.65
C PRO A 76 11.39 -4.09 -26.48
N ASN A 77 11.00 -5.22 -27.08
CA ASN A 77 11.81 -6.45 -27.03
C ASN A 77 13.20 -6.27 -27.67
N GLY A 78 13.30 -5.42 -28.69
CA GLY A 78 14.57 -5.14 -29.36
C GLY A 78 15.64 -4.56 -28.43
N LEU A 79 15.27 -3.75 -27.41
CA LEU A 79 16.22 -3.25 -26.41
C LEU A 79 16.81 -4.41 -25.55
N ILE A 80 15.98 -5.40 -25.25
CA ILE A 80 16.40 -6.55 -24.46
C ILE A 80 17.27 -7.50 -25.27
N GLU A 81 16.95 -7.64 -26.56
CA GLU A 81 17.73 -8.45 -27.50
C GLU A 81 19.09 -7.79 -27.75
N ALA A 82 19.15 -6.48 -27.95
CA ALA A 82 20.40 -5.74 -28.04
C ALA A 82 21.27 -5.91 -26.78
N ALA A 83 20.69 -5.72 -25.59
CA ALA A 83 21.41 -5.92 -24.34
C ALA A 83 21.96 -7.36 -24.18
N LYS A 84 21.23 -8.37 -24.68
CA LYS A 84 21.73 -9.76 -24.70
C LYS A 84 22.89 -9.97 -25.67
N ILE A 85 22.85 -9.34 -26.83
CA ILE A 85 23.94 -9.38 -27.81
C ILE A 85 25.19 -8.74 -27.21
N ASP A 86 25.02 -7.65 -26.44
CA ASP A 86 26.10 -7.00 -25.67
C ASP A 86 26.58 -7.81 -24.43
N GLY A 87 26.08 -9.04 -24.25
CA GLY A 87 26.48 -9.93 -23.17
C GLY A 87 25.86 -9.58 -21.80
N ALA A 88 24.83 -8.73 -21.75
CA ALA A 88 24.18 -8.40 -20.49
C ALA A 88 23.30 -9.55 -19.98
N GLY A 89 23.58 -10.03 -18.76
CA GLY A 89 22.71 -10.96 -18.06
C GLY A 89 21.38 -10.33 -17.64
N HIS A 90 20.42 -11.13 -17.21
CA HIS A 90 19.06 -10.68 -16.85
C HIS A 90 19.05 -9.58 -15.79
N PHE A 91 19.87 -9.68 -14.76
CA PHE A 91 19.97 -8.68 -13.71
C PHE A 91 20.52 -7.35 -14.23
N ARG A 92 21.60 -7.40 -15.03
CA ARG A 92 22.20 -6.21 -15.64
C ARG A 92 21.23 -5.54 -16.62
N THR A 93 20.52 -6.33 -17.44
CA THR A 93 19.46 -5.81 -18.32
C THR A 93 18.36 -5.09 -17.51
N PHE A 94 17.93 -5.69 -16.41
CA PHE A 94 16.90 -5.06 -15.56
C PHE A 94 17.39 -3.74 -14.94
N THR A 95 18.57 -3.72 -14.33
CA THR A 95 19.06 -2.55 -13.59
C THR A 95 19.55 -1.44 -14.50
N SER A 96 20.23 -1.76 -15.61
CA SER A 96 20.89 -0.75 -16.46
C SER A 96 20.04 -0.30 -17.64
N VAL A 97 19.07 -1.10 -18.09
CA VAL A 97 18.24 -0.78 -19.26
C VAL A 97 16.79 -0.51 -18.83
N VAL A 98 16.19 -1.48 -18.14
CA VAL A 98 14.74 -1.44 -17.87
C VAL A 98 14.40 -0.44 -16.76
N LEU A 99 15.13 -0.44 -15.65
CA LEU A 99 14.85 0.40 -14.50
C LEU A 99 14.93 1.91 -14.81
N PRO A 100 15.92 2.41 -15.58
CA PRO A 100 15.96 3.80 -16.00
C PRO A 100 14.79 4.22 -16.89
N LEU A 101 14.28 3.32 -17.73
CA LEU A 101 13.10 3.56 -18.58
C LEU A 101 11.79 3.51 -17.79
N ALA A 102 11.82 2.88 -16.63
CA ALA A 102 10.66 2.63 -15.79
C ALA A 102 10.42 3.74 -14.73
N LYS A 103 11.08 4.89 -14.82
CA LYS A 103 10.98 5.96 -13.81
C LYS A 103 9.53 6.39 -13.53
N ALA A 104 8.70 6.48 -14.57
CA ALA A 104 7.29 6.86 -14.44
C ALA A 104 6.53 5.85 -13.58
N ILE A 105 6.61 4.55 -13.89
CA ILE A 105 5.92 3.52 -13.11
C ILE A 105 6.49 3.37 -11.70
N LEU A 106 7.78 3.64 -11.49
CA LEU A 106 8.40 3.66 -10.16
C LEU A 106 7.78 4.75 -9.29
N ALA A 107 7.63 5.98 -9.82
CA ALA A 107 6.99 7.09 -9.10
C ALA A 107 5.53 6.77 -8.77
N VAL A 108 4.78 6.26 -9.73
CA VAL A 108 3.37 5.86 -9.54
C VAL A 108 3.26 4.76 -8.48
N MET A 109 4.07 3.71 -8.53
CA MET A 109 4.05 2.65 -7.53
C MET A 109 4.45 3.14 -6.14
N ALA A 110 5.47 4.00 -6.04
CA ALA A 110 5.86 4.63 -4.78
C ALA A 110 4.69 5.41 -4.16
N LEU A 111 3.96 6.18 -4.98
CA LEU A 111 2.77 6.89 -4.52
C LEU A 111 1.67 5.94 -4.04
N TYR A 112 1.30 4.93 -4.85
CA TYR A 112 0.25 3.98 -4.47
C TYR A 112 0.56 3.27 -3.14
N TYR A 113 1.79 2.83 -2.94
CA TYR A 113 2.20 2.21 -1.68
C TYR A 113 2.27 3.20 -0.53
N ALA A 114 2.76 4.43 -0.75
CA ALA A 114 2.80 5.47 0.28
C ALA A 114 1.40 5.85 0.74
N VAL A 115 0.47 6.11 -0.19
CA VAL A 115 -0.93 6.46 0.14
C VAL A 115 -1.65 5.26 0.77
N GLY A 116 -1.43 4.05 0.27
CA GLY A 116 -2.01 2.83 0.86
C GLY A 116 -1.56 2.63 2.31
N GLN A 117 -0.27 2.82 2.58
CA GLN A 117 0.28 2.68 3.92
C GLN A 117 -0.15 3.84 4.85
N TRP A 118 -0.27 5.06 4.32
CA TRP A 118 -0.80 6.20 5.04
C TRP A 118 -2.22 5.95 5.55
N ASN A 119 -3.05 5.27 4.76
CA ASN A 119 -4.44 4.96 5.09
C ASN A 119 -4.63 3.62 5.82
N SER A 120 -3.58 3.00 6.36
CA SER A 120 -3.61 1.65 6.95
C SER A 120 -4.19 1.56 8.37
N TYR A 121 -5.00 2.54 8.80
CA TYR A 121 -5.55 2.61 10.16
C TYR A 121 -6.33 1.35 10.57
N PHE A 122 -7.06 0.72 9.63
CA PHE A 122 -7.89 -0.44 9.94
C PHE A 122 -7.06 -1.66 10.35
N ASN A 123 -5.99 -1.94 9.62
CA ASN A 123 -5.07 -3.02 9.99
C ASN A 123 -4.34 -2.70 11.31
N ALA A 124 -3.95 -1.45 11.51
CA ALA A 124 -3.33 -1.02 12.77
C ALA A 124 -4.27 -1.23 13.96
N MET A 125 -5.55 -0.86 13.83
CA MET A 125 -6.55 -1.03 14.88
C MET A 125 -6.78 -2.50 15.27
N ILE A 126 -6.63 -3.43 14.31
CA ILE A 126 -6.88 -4.86 14.55
C ILE A 126 -5.63 -5.55 15.11
N PHE A 127 -4.45 -5.21 14.63
CA PHE A 127 -3.22 -5.98 14.88
C PHE A 127 -2.28 -5.33 15.90
N LEU A 128 -2.37 -4.02 16.14
CA LEU A 128 -1.54 -3.33 17.13
C LEU A 128 -2.29 -3.19 18.46
N GLN A 129 -1.54 -3.34 19.56
CA GLN A 129 -2.03 -3.15 20.92
C GLN A 129 -1.26 -2.05 21.65
N ASP A 130 -0.05 -1.73 21.17
CA ASP A 130 0.80 -0.69 21.74
C ASP A 130 0.56 0.63 21.01
N GLU A 131 0.06 1.63 21.75
CA GLU A 131 -0.25 2.96 21.24
C GLU A 131 0.98 3.68 20.63
N SER A 132 2.19 3.33 21.09
CA SER A 132 3.43 3.91 20.58
C SER A 132 3.71 3.56 19.11
N MET A 133 3.07 2.49 18.59
CA MET A 133 3.17 2.03 17.21
C MET A 133 2.00 2.49 16.32
N TYR A 134 1.05 3.24 16.87
CA TYR A 134 -0.14 3.64 16.11
C TYR A 134 0.20 4.62 14.99
N PRO A 135 -0.24 4.36 13.75
CA PRO A 135 -0.15 5.33 12.69
C PRO A 135 -1.05 6.53 12.96
N LEU A 136 -0.67 7.70 12.46
CA LEU A 136 -1.38 8.95 12.68
C LEU A 136 -2.89 8.86 12.39
N GLN A 137 -3.28 8.13 11.33
CA GLN A 137 -4.69 7.95 10.96
C GLN A 137 -5.50 7.22 12.05
N LEU A 138 -4.89 6.28 12.77
CA LEU A 138 -5.56 5.59 13.88
C LEU A 138 -5.72 6.53 15.07
N VAL A 139 -4.68 7.28 15.42
CA VAL A 139 -4.74 8.28 16.50
C VAL A 139 -5.80 9.35 16.22
N LEU A 140 -5.85 9.88 14.98
CA LEU A 140 -6.88 10.85 14.58
C LEU A 140 -8.29 10.27 14.70
N LYS A 141 -8.49 9.01 14.33
CA LYS A 141 -9.77 8.32 14.49
C LYS A 141 -10.16 8.17 15.96
N GLU A 142 -9.23 7.81 16.83
CA GLU A 142 -9.49 7.69 18.27
C GLU A 142 -9.88 9.04 18.89
N ILE A 143 -9.19 10.13 18.52
CA ILE A 143 -9.55 11.49 18.95
C ILE A 143 -10.97 11.84 18.49
N LEU A 144 -11.36 11.50 17.26
CA LEU A 144 -12.71 11.76 16.75
C LEU A 144 -13.76 10.98 17.55
N ILE A 145 -13.56 9.69 17.80
CA ILE A 145 -14.48 8.84 18.57
C ILE A 145 -14.59 9.36 20.02
N ALA A 146 -13.48 9.70 20.66
CA ALA A 146 -13.46 10.25 22.00
C ALA A 146 -14.21 11.58 22.08
N SER A 147 -14.06 12.46 21.07
CA SER A 147 -14.77 13.73 21.02
C SER A 147 -16.28 13.59 20.84
N GLU A 148 -16.74 12.57 20.12
CA GLU A 148 -18.17 12.27 19.95
C GLU A 148 -18.79 11.64 21.19
N SER A 149 -18.06 10.81 21.93
CA SER A 149 -18.54 10.14 23.13
C SER A 149 -18.63 11.06 24.36
N THR A 150 -17.91 12.19 24.36
CA THR A 150 -17.88 13.13 25.49
C THR A 150 -19.09 14.09 25.48
N VAL A 151 -19.92 14.05 24.46
CA VAL A 151 -21.12 14.91 24.31
C VAL A 151 -22.29 14.35 25.15
N GLY A 152 -22.14 14.33 26.47
CA GLY A 152 -23.15 13.76 27.38
C GLY A 152 -23.43 14.58 28.67
N GLY A 153 -23.04 15.86 28.70
CA GLY A 153 -23.28 16.74 29.86
C GLY A 153 -24.54 17.59 29.75
N SER A 154 -24.95 18.26 30.80
CA SER A 154 -26.10 19.14 30.82
C SER A 154 -25.72 20.63 30.69
N GLY A 155 -26.43 21.40 29.87
CA GLY A 155 -26.37 22.86 29.80
C GLY A 155 -25.30 23.45 28.86
N GLU A 156 -24.73 24.59 29.24
CA GLU A 156 -23.78 25.38 28.43
C GLU A 156 -22.51 24.60 28.06
N THR A 157 -22.15 23.62 28.88
CA THR A 157 -21.01 22.72 28.65
C THR A 157 -21.17 21.87 27.36
N ILE A 158 -22.43 21.53 27.01
CA ILE A 158 -22.72 20.75 25.78
C ILE A 158 -22.38 21.57 24.53
N LEU A 159 -22.73 22.84 24.48
CA LEU A 159 -22.45 23.69 23.31
C LEU A 159 -20.93 23.87 23.08
N GLN A 160 -20.18 24.02 24.17
CA GLN A 160 -18.71 24.09 24.07
C GLN A 160 -18.10 22.76 23.61
N GLN A 161 -18.57 21.62 24.11
CA GLN A 161 -18.14 20.29 23.70
C GLN A 161 -18.46 20.02 22.23
N TYR A 162 -19.65 20.36 21.76
CA TYR A 162 -20.01 20.27 20.33
C TYR A 162 -19.11 21.11 19.44
N ARG A 163 -18.77 22.33 19.85
CA ARG A 163 -17.88 23.22 19.11
C ARG A 163 -16.46 22.61 19.03
N LEU A 164 -15.94 22.08 20.14
CA LEU A 164 -14.63 21.42 20.19
C LEU A 164 -14.60 20.14 19.33
N ALA A 165 -15.63 19.29 19.42
CA ALA A 165 -15.75 18.09 18.61
C ALA A 165 -15.78 18.42 17.11
N ASN A 166 -16.55 19.43 16.70
CA ASN A 166 -16.56 19.89 15.32
C ASN A 166 -15.21 20.46 14.87
N GLN A 167 -14.54 21.25 15.70
CA GLN A 167 -13.21 21.78 15.38
C GLN A 167 -12.19 20.64 15.21
N LEU A 168 -12.17 19.67 16.12
CA LEU A 168 -11.30 18.49 16.03
C LEU A 168 -11.55 17.68 14.74
N LYS A 169 -12.83 17.56 14.34
CA LYS A 169 -13.20 16.90 13.08
C LYS A 169 -12.57 17.58 11.86
N TYR A 170 -12.70 18.89 11.73
CA TYR A 170 -12.12 19.62 10.60
C TYR A 170 -10.59 19.64 10.63
N VAL A 171 -9.99 19.79 11.80
CA VAL A 171 -8.54 19.72 11.97
C VAL A 171 -8.02 18.32 11.56
N SER A 172 -8.69 17.27 12.01
CA SER A 172 -8.32 15.89 11.66
C SER A 172 -8.38 15.64 10.15
N VAL A 173 -9.41 16.16 9.47
CA VAL A 173 -9.51 16.05 7.99
C VAL A 173 -8.35 16.77 7.32
N ILE A 174 -8.00 17.98 7.75
CA ILE A 174 -6.87 18.74 7.17
C ILE A 174 -5.56 17.98 7.41
N VAL A 175 -5.28 17.58 8.65
CA VAL A 175 -4.04 16.87 9.01
C VAL A 175 -3.90 15.55 8.26
N SER A 176 -5.00 14.79 8.11
CA SER A 176 -4.99 13.51 7.40
C SER A 176 -4.81 13.64 5.88
N SER A 177 -5.33 14.72 5.28
CA SER A 177 -5.28 14.92 3.82
C SER A 177 -4.01 15.64 3.34
N LEU A 178 -3.40 16.48 4.18
CA LEU A 178 -2.28 17.35 3.81
C LEU A 178 -1.07 16.60 3.23
N PRO A 179 -0.57 15.48 3.82
CA PRO A 179 0.55 14.75 3.25
C PRO A 179 0.23 14.12 1.88
N VAL A 180 -1.01 13.67 1.68
CA VAL A 180 -1.44 13.09 0.39
C VAL A 180 -1.49 14.18 -0.69
N LEU A 181 -2.01 15.36 -0.33
CA LEU A 181 -2.04 16.53 -1.24
C LEU A 181 -0.63 17.01 -1.60
N MET A 182 0.33 16.95 -0.65
CA MET A 182 1.73 17.29 -0.93
C MET A 182 2.42 16.32 -1.90
N LEU A 183 1.98 15.06 -1.94
CA LEU A 183 2.51 14.06 -2.86
C LEU A 183 1.95 14.19 -4.28
N TYR A 184 0.78 14.82 -4.45
CA TYR A 184 0.09 14.93 -5.75
C TYR A 184 0.91 15.59 -6.87
N PRO A 185 1.70 16.69 -6.63
CA PRO A 185 2.48 17.33 -7.70
C PRO A 185 3.65 16.49 -8.24
N PHE A 186 3.99 15.38 -7.56
CA PHE A 186 5.11 14.51 -7.96
C PHE A 186 4.68 13.33 -8.84
N VAL A 187 3.41 13.26 -9.22
CA VAL A 187 2.79 12.23 -10.06
C VAL A 187 2.30 12.81 -11.37
#